data_79bb4b315642ffae82986f1b7e4dc241
#
_entry.id   79bb4b315642ffae82986f1b7e4dc241
#
_cell.length_a   1.000
_cell.length_b   1.000
_cell.length_c   1.000
_cell.angle_alpha   90.00
_cell.angle_beta   90.00
_cell.angle_gamma   90.00
#
_symmetry.space_group_name_H-M   'P 1'
#
loop_
_entity.id
_entity.type
_entity.pdbx_description
1 polymer ?
#
loop_
_entity_poly.entity_id
_entity_poly.type
_entity_poly.pdbx_seq_one_letter_code
_entity_poly.pdbx_strand_id
1 'polypeptide(L)'
;MKANPILIVDDEEGIRKVLSITLADSGYDVLTASSGEEALGIFKNACPQIVLTDIKMPGMDGIELLRRIKEEKSDAEVIMITGHGDLKLAIKSLQFEASDFITKPINDDALEIALKRAQERIWMKARLREYTEGLERLVDEKTRKLLEAERLAAVGQTVATLAHAIKNIIGGLKGGIYVYEKGMELDKEEYRFQGWEMVKGNVEKIKNLALDLLNYAKQREPDYKRVNPNQIAKDLYRLMLAQSCECGINLVLDLDETLPEILLDPEGIHCCLLNLVSNAFDACMDVEHAGGPKEVVIRTARAEEGGVEYGVIDSGCGMDEDVKDKLFRSFFSTKGTRGTGLGLMITQKIVLEHGGDIKVESEKGSGTRFAIRLAEHPGTI
;
A
#
# COMPACT_ATOMS: atom_id res chain seq x y z
N MET A 1 14.41 -41.61 -4.46
CA MET A 1 14.51 -40.66 -3.36
C MET A 1 15.05 -41.45 -2.18
N LYS A 2 16.20 -41.07 -1.56
CA LYS A 2 16.64 -41.72 -0.32
C LYS A 2 15.52 -41.50 0.71
N ALA A 3 14.98 -42.58 1.27
CA ALA A 3 14.00 -42.48 2.36
C ALA A 3 14.70 -41.78 3.51
N ASN A 4 14.04 -40.79 4.13
CA ASN A 4 14.58 -40.17 5.35
C ASN A 4 14.66 -41.23 6.45
N PRO A 5 15.78 -41.32 7.18
CA PRO A 5 15.95 -42.34 8.18
C PRO A 5 14.92 -42.26 9.29
N ILE A 6 14.56 -43.43 9.86
CA ILE A 6 13.75 -43.55 11.08
C ILE A 6 14.71 -43.63 12.27
N LEU A 7 14.51 -42.79 13.28
CA LEU A 7 15.27 -42.86 14.53
C LEU A 7 14.52 -43.72 15.54
N ILE A 8 15.19 -44.77 16.01
CA ILE A 8 14.69 -45.65 17.08
C ILE A 8 15.41 -45.29 18.37
N VAL A 9 14.66 -45.05 19.45
CA VAL A 9 15.17 -44.70 20.77
C VAL A 9 14.60 -45.64 21.82
N ASP A 10 15.42 -46.47 22.41
CA ASP A 10 15.03 -47.41 23.46
C ASP A 10 16.29 -47.74 24.28
N ASP A 11 16.25 -47.88 25.58
CA ASP A 11 17.43 -48.26 26.41
C ASP A 11 17.76 -49.75 26.31
N GLU A 12 16.78 -50.59 25.91
CA GLU A 12 16.99 -52.01 25.71
C GLU A 12 17.62 -52.33 24.32
N GLU A 13 18.90 -52.82 24.31
CA GLU A 13 19.59 -53.16 23.07
C GLU A 13 18.88 -54.22 22.23
N GLY A 14 18.21 -55.17 22.89
CA GLY A 14 17.45 -56.24 22.23
C GLY A 14 16.29 -55.67 21.39
N ILE A 15 15.55 -54.73 21.96
CA ILE A 15 14.42 -54.06 21.26
C ILE A 15 14.93 -53.23 20.09
N ARG A 16 15.96 -52.43 20.29
CA ARG A 16 16.57 -51.65 19.22
C ARG A 16 17.01 -52.51 18.05
N LYS A 17 17.68 -53.69 18.32
CA LYS A 17 18.10 -54.62 17.26
C LYS A 17 16.94 -55.21 16.49
N VAL A 18 15.90 -55.68 17.18
CA VAL A 18 14.71 -56.28 16.54
C VAL A 18 14.02 -55.24 15.66
N LEU A 19 13.73 -54.07 16.19
CA LEU A 19 13.10 -52.98 15.41
C LEU A 19 13.94 -52.55 14.23
N SER A 20 15.29 -52.46 14.40
CA SER A 20 16.19 -52.09 13.29
C SER A 20 16.14 -53.12 12.16
N ILE A 21 16.08 -54.40 12.46
CA ILE A 21 15.99 -55.46 11.45
C ILE A 21 14.63 -55.39 10.75
N THR A 22 13.54 -55.33 11.51
CA THR A 22 12.15 -55.28 10.96
C THR A 22 11.99 -54.08 10.03
N LEU A 23 12.48 -52.90 10.43
CA LEU A 23 12.39 -51.70 9.62
C LEU A 23 13.31 -51.72 8.39
N ALA A 24 14.54 -52.26 8.55
CA ALA A 24 15.47 -52.43 7.41
C ALA A 24 14.93 -53.42 6.37
N ASP A 25 14.31 -54.51 6.82
CA ASP A 25 13.65 -55.49 5.91
C ASP A 25 12.43 -54.85 5.18
N SER A 26 11.79 -53.87 5.80
CA SER A 26 10.75 -53.05 5.17
C SER A 26 11.28 -51.92 4.29
N GLY A 27 12.60 -51.79 4.13
CA GLY A 27 13.25 -50.86 3.22
C GLY A 27 13.53 -49.48 3.80
N TYR A 28 13.49 -49.32 5.12
CA TYR A 28 13.80 -48.05 5.78
C TYR A 28 15.29 -47.96 6.16
N ASP A 29 15.87 -46.77 6.00
CA ASP A 29 17.13 -46.43 6.66
C ASP A 29 16.88 -46.20 8.16
N VAL A 30 17.68 -46.80 9.03
CA VAL A 30 17.45 -46.77 10.48
C VAL A 30 18.67 -46.17 11.20
N LEU A 31 18.38 -45.24 12.11
CA LEU A 31 19.27 -44.72 13.12
C LEU A 31 18.83 -45.18 14.48
N THR A 32 19.79 -45.48 15.40
CA THR A 32 19.45 -45.93 16.73
C THR A 32 20.09 -45.08 17.80
N ALA A 33 19.42 -44.88 18.91
CA ALA A 33 19.93 -44.21 20.11
C ALA A 33 19.54 -45.04 21.35
N SER A 34 20.42 -45.07 22.35
CA SER A 34 20.26 -45.77 23.61
C SER A 34 19.68 -44.89 24.73
N SER A 35 19.57 -43.58 24.48
CA SER A 35 19.05 -42.60 25.43
C SER A 35 18.41 -41.40 24.72
N GLY A 36 17.61 -40.61 25.45
CA GLY A 36 17.00 -39.39 24.94
C GLY A 36 18.05 -38.31 24.55
N GLU A 37 19.18 -38.23 25.29
CA GLU A 37 20.26 -37.28 25.01
C GLU A 37 20.98 -37.64 23.72
N GLU A 38 21.30 -38.92 23.50
CA GLU A 38 21.92 -39.41 22.26
C GLU A 38 20.96 -39.19 21.09
N ALA A 39 19.67 -39.45 21.27
CA ALA A 39 18.64 -39.26 20.28
C ALA A 39 18.54 -37.79 19.80
N LEU A 40 18.59 -36.83 20.73
CA LEU A 40 18.63 -35.42 20.39
C LEU A 40 19.86 -35.01 19.58
N GLY A 41 21.03 -35.57 19.94
CA GLY A 41 22.24 -35.34 19.16
C GLY A 41 22.16 -35.86 17.73
N ILE A 42 21.59 -37.07 17.55
CA ILE A 42 21.34 -37.65 16.22
C ILE A 42 20.26 -36.86 15.46
N PHE A 43 19.20 -36.48 16.17
CA PHE A 43 18.11 -35.71 15.55
C PHE A 43 18.57 -34.39 14.95
N LYS A 44 19.42 -33.65 15.66
CA LYS A 44 19.98 -32.37 15.18
C LYS A 44 20.87 -32.52 13.93
N ASN A 45 21.60 -33.63 13.85
CA ASN A 45 22.53 -33.87 12.73
C ASN A 45 21.88 -34.49 11.50
N ALA A 46 21.00 -35.47 11.71
CA ALA A 46 20.40 -36.27 10.63
C ALA A 46 18.97 -35.81 10.27
N CYS A 47 18.30 -35.02 11.12
CA CYS A 47 16.95 -34.49 10.92
C CYS A 47 15.93 -35.56 10.50
N PRO A 48 15.82 -36.73 11.17
CA PRO A 48 14.85 -37.75 10.79
C PRO A 48 13.43 -37.20 10.85
N GLN A 49 12.57 -37.67 9.95
CA GLN A 49 11.17 -37.25 9.91
C GLN A 49 10.28 -38.09 10.83
N ILE A 50 10.69 -39.31 11.15
CA ILE A 50 9.97 -40.21 12.03
C ILE A 50 10.90 -40.65 13.17
N VAL A 51 10.41 -40.58 14.38
CA VAL A 51 11.09 -41.03 15.59
C VAL A 51 10.21 -42.04 16.31
N LEU A 52 10.75 -43.23 16.61
CA LEU A 52 10.13 -44.23 17.46
C LEU A 52 10.86 -44.17 18.81
N THR A 53 10.16 -43.88 19.90
CA THR A 53 10.79 -43.76 21.22
C THR A 53 10.05 -44.53 22.30
N ASP A 54 10.79 -45.23 23.15
CA ASP A 54 10.20 -45.73 24.38
C ASP A 54 9.81 -44.55 25.29
N ILE A 55 8.71 -44.74 26.05
CA ILE A 55 8.27 -43.76 27.05
C ILE A 55 9.20 -43.74 28.24
N LYS A 56 9.60 -44.92 28.74
CA LYS A 56 10.36 -45.08 29.97
C LYS A 56 11.81 -45.38 29.65
N MET A 57 12.66 -44.39 29.80
CA MET A 57 14.10 -44.52 29.64
C MET A 57 14.84 -43.84 30.80
N PRO A 58 16.02 -44.34 31.21
CA PRO A 58 16.85 -43.68 32.21
C PRO A 58 17.31 -42.30 31.72
N GLY A 59 17.34 -41.31 32.62
CA GLY A 59 17.72 -39.93 32.27
C GLY A 59 16.54 -39.19 31.64
N MET A 60 16.64 -38.82 30.35
CA MET A 60 15.57 -38.18 29.60
C MET A 60 14.55 -39.22 29.14
N ASP A 61 13.34 -39.10 29.63
CA ASP A 61 12.23 -39.99 29.22
C ASP A 61 11.72 -39.62 27.80
N GLY A 62 10.92 -40.52 27.20
CA GLY A 62 10.40 -40.34 25.85
C GLY A 62 9.43 -39.19 25.71
N ILE A 63 8.76 -38.76 26.79
CA ILE A 63 7.84 -37.59 26.74
C ILE A 63 8.64 -36.30 26.71
N GLU A 64 9.71 -36.20 27.49
CA GLU A 64 10.61 -35.04 27.44
C GLU A 64 11.36 -34.96 26.07
N LEU A 65 11.77 -36.14 25.55
CA LEU A 65 12.35 -36.24 24.21
C LEU A 65 11.35 -35.75 23.13
N LEU A 66 10.12 -36.22 23.18
CA LEU A 66 9.04 -35.75 22.26
C LEU A 66 8.90 -34.23 22.30
N ARG A 67 8.82 -33.64 23.50
CA ARG A 67 8.68 -32.20 23.65
C ARG A 67 9.82 -31.45 23.00
N ARG A 68 11.06 -31.83 23.26
CA ARG A 68 12.26 -31.18 22.66
C ARG A 68 12.35 -31.35 21.15
N ILE A 69 11.96 -32.52 20.63
CA ILE A 69 11.88 -32.73 19.18
C ILE A 69 10.85 -31.79 18.55
N LYS A 70 9.68 -31.64 19.18
CA LYS A 70 8.62 -30.76 18.66
C LYS A 70 8.99 -29.28 18.75
N GLU A 71 9.72 -28.85 19.78
CA GLU A 71 10.28 -27.51 19.89
C GLU A 71 11.32 -27.22 18.80
N GLU A 72 12.19 -28.21 18.48
CA GLU A 72 13.22 -28.07 17.44
C GLU A 72 12.63 -28.14 16.02
N LYS A 73 11.70 -29.09 15.80
CA LYS A 73 11.04 -29.32 14.51
C LYS A 73 9.62 -29.82 14.70
N SER A 74 8.66 -28.92 14.67
CA SER A 74 7.23 -29.25 14.90
C SER A 74 6.65 -30.28 13.92
N ASP A 75 7.26 -30.44 12.73
CA ASP A 75 6.78 -31.37 11.69
C ASP A 75 7.26 -32.80 11.82
N ALA A 76 8.21 -33.07 12.72
CA ALA A 76 8.67 -34.44 12.95
C ALA A 76 7.55 -35.27 13.57
N GLU A 77 7.32 -36.48 13.06
CA GLU A 77 6.33 -37.43 13.58
C GLU A 77 6.99 -38.31 14.61
N VAL A 78 6.48 -38.29 15.84
CA VAL A 78 7.01 -39.08 16.96
C VAL A 78 5.99 -40.15 17.38
N ILE A 79 6.37 -41.41 17.28
CA ILE A 79 5.57 -42.58 17.69
C ILE A 79 6.11 -43.08 19.01
N MET A 80 5.25 -43.18 20.01
CA MET A 80 5.65 -43.62 21.35
C MET A 80 5.52 -45.14 21.48
N ILE A 81 6.53 -45.79 22.08
CA ILE A 81 6.45 -47.19 22.44
C ILE A 81 6.17 -47.28 23.94
N THR A 82 5.17 -48.07 24.36
CA THR A 82 4.70 -48.08 25.75
C THR A 82 4.57 -49.50 26.27
N GLY A 83 4.95 -49.72 27.54
CA GLY A 83 4.78 -51.00 28.23
C GLY A 83 3.36 -51.22 28.76
N HIS A 84 3.10 -52.45 29.25
CA HIS A 84 1.84 -52.80 29.91
C HIS A 84 1.63 -51.91 31.15
N GLY A 85 0.50 -51.19 31.20
CA GLY A 85 0.13 -50.32 32.34
C GLY A 85 0.42 -48.85 32.17
N ASP A 86 1.05 -48.41 31.10
CA ASP A 86 1.46 -47.02 30.85
C ASP A 86 0.47 -46.22 29.97
N LEU A 87 -0.78 -46.72 29.86
CA LEU A 87 -1.81 -46.08 29.03
C LEU A 87 -2.02 -44.59 29.36
N LYS A 88 -1.91 -44.22 30.65
CA LYS A 88 -1.99 -42.81 31.06
C LYS A 88 -0.87 -41.95 30.50
N LEU A 89 0.36 -42.48 30.39
CA LEU A 89 1.50 -41.80 29.81
C LEU A 89 1.36 -41.72 28.29
N ALA A 90 0.85 -42.76 27.63
CA ALA A 90 0.56 -42.74 26.20
C ALA A 90 -0.51 -41.70 25.86
N ILE A 91 -1.59 -41.57 26.65
CA ILE A 91 -2.60 -40.52 26.46
C ILE A 91 -1.99 -39.13 26.71
N LYS A 92 -1.11 -38.98 27.71
CA LYS A 92 -0.41 -37.74 27.98
C LYS A 92 0.51 -37.33 26.82
N SER A 93 1.18 -38.28 26.15
CA SER A 93 2.03 -37.98 25.01
C SER A 93 1.26 -37.42 23.80
N LEU A 94 0.01 -37.80 23.61
CA LEU A 94 -0.86 -37.22 22.58
C LEU A 94 -1.15 -35.76 22.85
N GLN A 95 -1.17 -35.29 24.11
CA GLN A 95 -1.32 -33.87 24.45
C GLN A 95 -0.07 -33.05 24.06
N PHE A 96 1.09 -33.73 23.95
CA PHE A 96 2.34 -33.13 23.44
C PHE A 96 2.58 -33.42 21.97
N GLU A 97 1.50 -33.70 21.22
CA GLU A 97 1.52 -33.92 19.77
C GLU A 97 2.32 -35.16 19.32
N ALA A 98 2.35 -36.22 20.14
CA ALA A 98 2.79 -37.52 19.64
C ALA A 98 1.89 -37.95 18.47
N SER A 99 2.48 -38.54 17.47
CA SER A 99 1.75 -38.95 16.25
C SER A 99 0.89 -40.16 16.47
N ASP A 100 1.41 -41.12 17.21
CA ASP A 100 0.73 -42.38 17.58
C ASP A 100 1.44 -43.03 18.76
N PHE A 101 0.91 -44.17 19.27
CA PHE A 101 1.61 -44.99 20.22
C PHE A 101 1.41 -46.49 19.91
N ILE A 102 2.40 -47.31 20.28
CA ILE A 102 2.43 -48.76 20.10
C ILE A 102 2.71 -49.42 21.45
N THR A 103 1.98 -50.48 21.79
CA THR A 103 2.17 -51.20 23.06
C THR A 103 3.17 -52.35 22.91
N LYS A 104 4.03 -52.52 23.92
CA LYS A 104 4.89 -53.73 24.04
C LYS A 104 4.04 -54.93 24.51
N PRO A 105 4.18 -56.16 23.97
CA PRO A 105 5.10 -56.54 22.89
C PRO A 105 4.70 -55.89 21.55
N ILE A 106 5.70 -55.40 20.80
CA ILE A 106 5.47 -54.72 19.56
C ILE A 106 4.94 -55.72 18.52
N ASN A 107 3.79 -55.39 17.97
CA ASN A 107 3.18 -56.15 16.88
C ASN A 107 3.57 -55.49 15.56
N ASP A 108 4.03 -56.26 14.58
CA ASP A 108 4.49 -55.78 13.27
C ASP A 108 3.36 -55.04 12.53
N ASP A 109 2.10 -55.53 12.58
CA ASP A 109 0.95 -54.88 11.98
C ASP A 109 0.67 -53.48 12.58
N ALA A 110 0.78 -53.36 13.93
CA ALA A 110 0.59 -52.10 14.63
C ALA A 110 1.70 -51.09 14.29
N LEU A 111 2.95 -51.57 14.17
CA LEU A 111 4.09 -50.75 13.76
C LEU A 111 3.92 -50.24 12.34
N GLU A 112 3.53 -51.13 11.41
CA GLU A 112 3.30 -50.78 10.01
C GLU A 112 2.19 -49.72 9.88
N ILE A 113 1.06 -49.88 10.58
CA ILE A 113 -0.06 -48.94 10.57
C ILE A 113 0.39 -47.58 11.12
N ALA A 114 1.14 -47.54 12.22
CA ALA A 114 1.59 -46.30 12.83
C ALA A 114 2.59 -45.53 11.90
N LEU A 115 3.51 -46.27 11.27
CA LEU A 115 4.45 -45.71 10.31
C LEU A 115 3.73 -45.15 9.06
N LYS A 116 2.75 -45.90 8.53
CA LYS A 116 1.95 -45.46 7.41
C LYS A 116 1.22 -44.14 7.70
N ARG A 117 0.59 -44.05 8.87
CA ARG A 117 -0.08 -42.81 9.32
C ARG A 117 0.89 -41.66 9.48
N ALA A 118 2.09 -41.88 10.02
CA ALA A 118 3.11 -40.89 10.15
C ALA A 118 3.57 -40.37 8.75
N GLN A 119 3.81 -41.31 7.80
CA GLN A 119 4.16 -40.94 6.43
C GLN A 119 3.06 -40.15 5.71
N GLU A 120 1.81 -40.56 5.86
CA GLU A 120 0.66 -39.84 5.29
C GLU A 120 0.56 -38.41 5.83
N ARG A 121 0.80 -38.22 7.15
CA ARG A 121 0.84 -36.88 7.75
C ARG A 121 1.97 -36.03 7.21
N ILE A 122 3.19 -36.59 7.10
CA ILE A 122 4.34 -35.90 6.53
C ILE A 122 4.04 -35.47 5.09
N TRP A 123 3.49 -36.39 4.29
CA TRP A 123 3.12 -36.11 2.91
C TRP A 123 2.05 -35.03 2.81
N MET A 124 1.00 -35.08 3.63
CA MET A 124 -0.06 -34.06 3.66
C MET A 124 0.47 -32.69 4.05
N LYS A 125 1.32 -32.61 5.08
CA LYS A 125 1.96 -31.35 5.51
C LYS A 125 2.82 -30.75 4.39
N ALA A 126 3.64 -31.55 3.74
CA ALA A 126 4.48 -31.13 2.62
C ALA A 126 3.62 -30.60 1.45
N ARG A 127 2.54 -31.32 1.15
CA ARG A 127 1.62 -30.93 0.07
C ARG A 127 0.87 -29.63 0.37
N LEU A 128 0.44 -29.47 1.62
CA LEU A 128 -0.23 -28.24 2.06
C LEU A 128 0.70 -27.03 1.92
N ARG A 129 1.97 -27.16 2.32
CA ARG A 129 2.96 -26.09 2.13
C ARG A 129 3.14 -25.72 0.66
N GLU A 130 3.32 -26.72 -0.20
CA GLU A 130 3.47 -26.49 -1.64
C GLU A 130 2.26 -25.73 -2.22
N TYR A 131 1.04 -26.10 -1.81
CA TYR A 131 -0.18 -25.40 -2.22
C TYR A 131 -0.25 -23.98 -1.68
N THR A 132 0.09 -23.76 -0.40
CA THR A 132 0.05 -22.43 0.22
C THR A 132 1.04 -21.48 -0.48
N GLU A 133 2.28 -21.91 -0.66
CA GLU A 133 3.30 -21.11 -1.37
C GLU A 133 2.91 -20.85 -2.84
N GLY A 134 2.29 -21.83 -3.49
CA GLY A 134 1.78 -21.67 -4.86
C GLY A 134 0.64 -20.66 -4.95
N LEU A 135 -0.29 -20.70 -3.99
CA LEU A 135 -1.40 -19.75 -3.90
C LEU A 135 -0.93 -18.34 -3.61
N GLU A 136 0.02 -18.14 -2.69
CA GLU A 136 0.61 -16.83 -2.38
C GLU A 136 1.23 -16.20 -3.63
N ARG A 137 2.06 -16.96 -4.36
CA ARG A 137 2.64 -16.49 -5.63
C ARG A 137 1.58 -16.13 -6.67
N LEU A 138 0.52 -16.94 -6.77
CA LEU A 138 -0.57 -16.67 -7.72
C LEU A 138 -1.36 -15.42 -7.34
N VAL A 139 -1.62 -15.22 -6.04
CA VAL A 139 -2.28 -14.00 -5.52
C VAL A 139 -1.45 -12.76 -5.86
N ASP A 140 -0.15 -12.78 -5.59
CA ASP A 140 0.75 -11.66 -5.90
C ASP A 140 0.79 -11.34 -7.40
N GLU A 141 0.88 -12.38 -8.25
CA GLU A 141 0.86 -12.20 -9.70
C GLU A 141 -0.46 -11.60 -10.18
N LYS A 142 -1.59 -12.10 -9.68
CA LYS A 142 -2.93 -11.61 -10.07
C LYS A 142 -3.18 -10.20 -9.58
N THR A 143 -2.77 -9.89 -8.33
CA THR A 143 -2.89 -8.54 -7.77
C THR A 143 -2.11 -7.53 -8.61
N ARG A 144 -0.86 -7.85 -8.99
CA ARG A 144 -0.06 -7.00 -9.86
C ARG A 144 -0.72 -6.77 -11.23
N LYS A 145 -1.26 -7.83 -11.86
CA LYS A 145 -1.96 -7.71 -13.15
C LYS A 145 -3.24 -6.90 -13.06
N LEU A 146 -3.99 -7.02 -11.95
CA LEU A 146 -5.19 -6.22 -11.73
C LEU A 146 -4.85 -4.73 -11.57
N LEU A 147 -3.84 -4.40 -10.76
CA LEU A 147 -3.37 -3.01 -10.60
C LEU A 147 -2.88 -2.40 -11.92
N GLU A 148 -2.18 -3.19 -12.75
CA GLU A 148 -1.74 -2.74 -14.06
C GLU A 148 -2.92 -2.51 -15.02
N ALA A 149 -3.90 -3.42 -15.03
CA ALA A 149 -5.11 -3.28 -15.85
C ALA A 149 -5.99 -2.10 -15.40
N GLU A 150 -6.15 -1.89 -14.09
CA GLU A 150 -6.86 -0.74 -13.53
C GLU A 150 -6.17 0.57 -13.91
N ARG A 151 -4.84 0.61 -13.82
CA ARG A 151 -4.04 1.75 -14.25
C ARG A 151 -4.22 2.04 -15.75
N LEU A 152 -4.18 1.02 -16.60
CA LEU A 152 -4.40 1.17 -18.04
C LEU A 152 -5.82 1.65 -18.35
N ALA A 153 -6.83 1.17 -17.63
CA ALA A 153 -8.21 1.63 -17.78
C ALA A 153 -8.36 3.11 -17.38
N ALA A 154 -7.75 3.53 -16.27
CA ALA A 154 -7.71 4.94 -15.85
C ALA A 154 -6.99 5.83 -16.87
N VAL A 155 -5.87 5.36 -17.44
CA VAL A 155 -5.17 6.06 -18.55
C VAL A 155 -6.04 6.12 -19.80
N GLY A 156 -6.76 5.05 -20.15
CA GLY A 156 -7.65 5.04 -21.31
C GLY A 156 -8.78 6.07 -21.21
N GLN A 157 -9.36 6.22 -20.03
CA GLN A 157 -10.41 7.23 -19.78
C GLN A 157 -9.83 8.66 -19.83
N THR A 158 -8.59 8.84 -19.32
CA THR A 158 -7.84 10.09 -19.40
C THR A 158 -7.51 10.48 -20.84
N VAL A 159 -7.11 9.54 -21.70
CA VAL A 159 -6.77 9.78 -23.11
C VAL A 159 -7.95 10.33 -23.91
N ALA A 160 -9.15 9.80 -23.71
CA ALA A 160 -10.37 10.29 -24.38
C ALA A 160 -10.66 11.75 -24.02
N THR A 161 -10.53 12.10 -22.74
CA THR A 161 -10.77 13.47 -22.26
C THR A 161 -9.65 14.43 -22.69
N LEU A 162 -8.38 13.97 -22.70
CA LEU A 162 -7.26 14.72 -23.28
C LEU A 162 -7.47 15.02 -24.76
N ALA A 163 -7.93 14.05 -25.55
CA ALA A 163 -8.24 14.24 -26.96
C ALA A 163 -9.31 15.34 -27.16
N HIS A 164 -10.31 15.38 -26.28
CA HIS A 164 -11.34 16.41 -26.28
C HIS A 164 -10.77 17.80 -25.91
N ALA A 165 -9.92 17.89 -24.89
CA ALA A 165 -9.25 19.13 -24.48
C ALA A 165 -8.34 19.66 -25.60
N ILE A 166 -7.51 18.81 -26.20
CA ILE A 166 -6.64 19.15 -27.32
C ILE A 166 -7.46 19.66 -28.52
N LYS A 167 -8.55 18.96 -28.87
CA LYS A 167 -9.47 19.39 -29.94
C LYS A 167 -10.03 20.78 -29.68
N ASN A 168 -10.42 21.09 -28.44
CA ASN A 168 -10.97 22.41 -28.07
C ASN A 168 -9.89 23.51 -28.18
N ILE A 169 -8.65 23.23 -27.73
CA ILE A 169 -7.53 24.18 -27.84
C ILE A 169 -7.19 24.45 -29.30
N ILE A 170 -7.12 23.42 -30.15
CA ILE A 170 -6.90 23.57 -31.60
C ILE A 170 -8.05 24.37 -32.24
N GLY A 171 -9.28 24.15 -31.83
CA GLY A 171 -10.45 24.95 -32.27
C GLY A 171 -10.30 26.41 -31.88
N GLY A 172 -9.89 26.71 -30.67
CA GLY A 172 -9.61 28.05 -30.18
C GLY A 172 -8.47 28.75 -30.92
N LEU A 173 -7.37 28.03 -31.22
CA LEU A 173 -6.27 28.55 -32.03
C LEU A 173 -6.73 28.90 -33.44
N LYS A 174 -7.48 27.99 -34.11
CA LYS A 174 -8.02 28.27 -35.46
C LYS A 174 -8.98 29.47 -35.44
N GLY A 175 -9.83 29.58 -34.43
CA GLY A 175 -10.72 30.73 -34.25
C GLY A 175 -9.95 32.05 -34.08
N GLY A 176 -8.92 32.05 -33.22
CA GLY A 176 -8.07 33.21 -32.98
C GLY A 176 -7.34 33.67 -34.24
N ILE A 177 -6.77 32.70 -34.99
CA ILE A 177 -6.11 33.00 -36.29
C ILE A 177 -7.11 33.60 -37.27
N TYR A 178 -8.30 33.02 -37.39
CA TYR A 178 -9.35 33.54 -38.28
C TYR A 178 -9.75 34.99 -37.94
N VAL A 179 -9.94 35.29 -36.65
CA VAL A 179 -10.29 36.64 -36.19
C VAL A 179 -9.14 37.62 -36.48
N TYR A 180 -7.89 37.19 -36.28
CA TYR A 180 -6.72 37.99 -36.58
C TYR A 180 -6.61 38.28 -38.08
N GLU A 181 -6.75 37.29 -38.95
CA GLU A 181 -6.73 37.43 -40.42
C GLU A 181 -7.86 38.37 -40.92
N LYS A 182 -9.05 38.21 -40.36
CA LYS A 182 -10.17 39.14 -40.66
C LYS A 182 -9.88 40.58 -40.22
N GLY A 183 -9.19 40.75 -39.07
CA GLY A 183 -8.70 42.05 -38.63
C GLY A 183 -7.68 42.69 -39.60
N MET A 184 -6.85 41.86 -40.25
CA MET A 184 -5.92 42.28 -41.29
C MET A 184 -6.67 42.68 -42.59
N GLU A 185 -7.63 41.83 -43.04
CA GLU A 185 -8.40 42.10 -44.26
C GLU A 185 -9.27 43.36 -44.15
N LEU A 186 -9.87 43.58 -42.97
CA LEU A 186 -10.81 44.70 -42.72
C LEU A 186 -10.12 45.95 -42.17
N ASP A 187 -8.81 45.93 -41.99
CA ASP A 187 -7.98 46.97 -41.34
C ASP A 187 -8.53 47.40 -39.96
N LYS A 188 -9.00 46.42 -39.18
CA LYS A 188 -9.54 46.63 -37.83
C LYS A 188 -8.53 46.16 -36.78
N GLU A 189 -7.95 47.09 -36.05
CA GLU A 189 -6.97 46.84 -35.02
C GLU A 189 -7.53 46.03 -33.85
N GLU A 190 -8.79 46.30 -33.48
CA GLU A 190 -9.51 45.58 -32.42
C GLU A 190 -9.58 44.06 -32.69
N TYR A 191 -9.89 43.65 -33.92
CA TYR A 191 -9.94 42.24 -34.30
C TYR A 191 -8.55 41.60 -34.35
N ARG A 192 -7.53 42.33 -34.76
CA ARG A 192 -6.13 41.88 -34.72
C ARG A 192 -5.73 41.61 -33.27
N PHE A 193 -5.99 42.55 -32.38
CA PHE A 193 -5.69 42.40 -30.95
C PHE A 193 -6.45 41.24 -30.34
N GLN A 194 -7.76 41.14 -30.56
CA GLN A 194 -8.63 40.07 -30.05
C GLN A 194 -8.18 38.69 -30.56
N GLY A 195 -7.92 38.53 -31.85
CA GLY A 195 -7.45 37.27 -32.43
C GLY A 195 -6.09 36.86 -31.87
N TRP A 196 -5.16 37.82 -31.68
CA TRP A 196 -3.86 37.55 -31.07
C TRP A 196 -3.93 37.12 -29.63
N GLU A 197 -4.79 37.75 -28.81
CA GLU A 197 -5.01 37.38 -27.43
C GLU A 197 -5.63 35.98 -27.33
N MET A 198 -6.56 35.62 -28.23
CA MET A 198 -7.11 34.25 -28.32
C MET A 198 -6.01 33.23 -28.62
N VAL A 199 -5.07 33.51 -29.52
CA VAL A 199 -3.93 32.63 -29.85
C VAL A 199 -3.02 32.45 -28.64
N LYS A 200 -2.56 33.56 -28.04
CA LYS A 200 -1.74 33.51 -26.82
C LYS A 200 -2.38 32.69 -25.71
N GLY A 201 -3.65 32.94 -25.41
CA GLY A 201 -4.35 32.22 -24.37
C GLY A 201 -4.44 30.71 -24.63
N ASN A 202 -4.56 30.28 -25.90
CA ASN A 202 -4.58 28.85 -26.23
C ASN A 202 -3.18 28.21 -26.20
N VAL A 203 -2.11 28.96 -26.51
CA VAL A 203 -0.72 28.48 -26.34
C VAL A 203 -0.40 28.25 -24.86
N GLU A 204 -0.81 29.16 -23.97
CA GLU A 204 -0.63 28.99 -22.53
C GLU A 204 -1.39 27.77 -21.99
N LYS A 205 -2.58 27.48 -22.55
CA LYS A 205 -3.32 26.26 -22.23
C LYS A 205 -2.57 24.97 -22.61
N ILE A 206 -1.94 24.96 -23.80
CA ILE A 206 -1.12 23.81 -24.23
C ILE A 206 0.05 23.60 -23.25
N LYS A 207 0.73 24.68 -22.87
CA LYS A 207 1.83 24.64 -21.93
C LYS A 207 1.39 24.04 -20.59
N ASN A 208 0.27 24.55 -20.02
CA ASN A 208 -0.25 24.08 -18.74
C ASN A 208 -0.71 22.63 -18.82
N LEU A 209 -1.40 22.22 -19.89
CA LEU A 209 -1.81 20.85 -20.13
C LEU A 209 -0.60 19.89 -20.21
N ALA A 210 0.47 20.32 -20.89
CA ALA A 210 1.70 19.53 -20.99
C ALA A 210 2.40 19.38 -19.63
N LEU A 211 2.46 20.44 -18.83
CA LEU A 211 3.04 20.41 -17.48
C LEU A 211 2.21 19.53 -16.54
N ASP A 212 0.89 19.66 -16.58
CA ASP A 212 -0.02 18.83 -15.79
C ASP A 212 0.11 17.34 -16.14
N LEU A 213 0.21 17.03 -17.44
CA LEU A 213 0.39 15.67 -17.93
C LEU A 213 1.75 15.09 -17.51
N LEU A 214 2.81 15.88 -17.57
CA LEU A 214 4.14 15.48 -17.09
C LEU A 214 4.13 15.21 -15.59
N ASN A 215 3.48 16.06 -14.81
CA ASN A 215 3.34 15.89 -13.36
C ASN A 215 2.48 14.65 -13.00
N TYR A 216 1.42 14.39 -13.77
CA TYR A 216 0.58 13.21 -13.62
C TYR A 216 1.30 11.90 -14.00
N ALA A 217 2.06 11.93 -15.12
CA ALA A 217 2.77 10.76 -15.65
C ALA A 217 4.05 10.42 -14.88
N LYS A 218 4.67 11.40 -14.21
CA LYS A 218 5.81 11.13 -13.35
C LYS A 218 5.37 10.22 -12.21
N GLN A 219 5.98 9.04 -12.13
CA GLN A 219 6.11 8.28 -10.89
C GLN A 219 7.07 9.08 -10.00
N ARG A 220 6.53 10.07 -9.29
CA ARG A 220 7.29 10.77 -8.28
C ARG A 220 7.21 9.94 -7.00
N GLU A 221 8.33 9.40 -6.56
CA GLU A 221 8.44 8.96 -5.18
C GLU A 221 8.49 10.22 -4.31
N PRO A 222 7.61 10.37 -3.30
CA PRO A 222 7.65 11.53 -2.42
C PRO A 222 9.02 11.66 -1.74
N ASP A 223 9.65 12.83 -1.82
CA ASP A 223 10.93 13.13 -1.17
C ASP A 223 10.67 13.69 0.23
N TYR A 224 10.42 12.80 1.18
CA TYR A 224 10.08 13.17 2.56
C TYR A 224 11.27 13.79 3.31
N LYS A 225 11.09 15.02 3.78
CA LYS A 225 12.05 15.78 4.59
C LYS A 225 11.39 16.34 5.83
N ARG A 226 12.14 16.46 6.93
CA ARG A 226 11.67 17.25 8.08
C ARG A 226 11.70 18.72 7.71
N VAL A 227 10.52 19.33 7.69
CA VAL A 227 10.35 20.73 7.29
C VAL A 227 9.34 21.43 8.19
N ASN A 228 9.53 22.72 8.37
CA ASN A 228 8.52 23.55 9.02
C ASN A 228 7.36 23.82 8.04
N PRO A 229 6.12 23.39 8.37
CA PRO A 229 4.96 23.57 7.49
C PRO A 229 4.72 25.03 7.08
N ASN A 230 4.97 25.96 8.02
CA ASN A 230 4.81 27.39 7.76
C ASN A 230 5.76 27.93 6.70
N GLN A 231 6.94 27.31 6.52
CA GLN A 231 7.88 27.75 5.49
C GLN A 231 7.30 27.56 4.09
N ILE A 232 6.62 26.42 3.83
CA ILE A 232 5.98 26.13 2.54
C ILE A 232 4.90 27.19 2.23
N ALA A 233 4.08 27.53 3.23
CA ALA A 233 3.04 28.55 3.09
C ALA A 233 3.64 29.96 2.86
N LYS A 234 4.72 30.31 3.57
CA LYS A 234 5.44 31.58 3.41
C LYS A 234 6.07 31.71 2.01
N ASP A 235 6.65 30.64 1.49
CA ASP A 235 7.29 30.64 0.16
C ASP A 235 6.24 30.78 -0.94
N LEU A 236 5.11 30.08 -0.84
CA LEU A 236 3.99 30.24 -1.75
C LEU A 236 3.41 31.66 -1.69
N TYR A 237 3.21 32.22 -0.51
CA TYR A 237 2.72 33.59 -0.34
C TYR A 237 3.61 34.58 -1.10
N ARG A 238 4.93 34.49 -0.92
CA ARG A 238 5.89 35.36 -1.63
C ARG A 238 5.79 35.22 -3.16
N LEU A 239 5.63 33.99 -3.64
CA LEU A 239 5.48 33.71 -5.07
C LEU A 239 4.21 34.36 -5.63
N MET A 240 3.09 34.26 -4.90
CA MET A 240 1.78 34.71 -5.38
C MET A 240 1.50 36.20 -5.13
N LEU A 241 2.34 36.90 -4.37
CA LEU A 241 2.11 38.27 -3.96
C LEU A 241 2.03 39.26 -5.16
N ALA A 242 2.89 39.11 -6.15
CA ALA A 242 2.85 39.95 -7.35
C ALA A 242 1.53 39.79 -8.10
N GLN A 243 1.11 38.54 -8.32
CA GLN A 243 -0.14 38.19 -8.99
C GLN A 243 -1.37 38.67 -8.21
N SER A 244 -1.35 38.57 -6.86
CA SER A 244 -2.46 39.08 -6.03
C SER A 244 -2.66 40.57 -6.18
N CYS A 245 -1.56 41.34 -6.24
CA CYS A 245 -1.60 42.80 -6.50
C CYS A 245 -2.17 43.13 -7.90
N GLU A 246 -1.74 42.42 -8.93
CA GLU A 246 -2.26 42.59 -10.29
C GLU A 246 -3.75 42.28 -10.40
N CYS A 247 -4.23 41.25 -9.68
CA CYS A 247 -5.63 40.88 -9.67
C CYS A 247 -6.49 41.69 -8.68
N GLY A 248 -5.90 42.54 -7.85
CA GLY A 248 -6.61 43.29 -6.81
C GLY A 248 -7.20 42.40 -5.70
N ILE A 249 -6.52 41.30 -5.39
CA ILE A 249 -6.91 40.32 -4.37
C ILE A 249 -6.06 40.56 -3.12
N ASN A 250 -6.70 40.65 -1.95
CA ASN A 250 -6.03 40.69 -0.65
C ASN A 250 -5.57 39.28 -0.27
N LEU A 251 -4.29 38.98 -0.43
CA LEU A 251 -3.70 37.71 -0.02
C LEU A 251 -3.23 37.79 1.43
N VAL A 252 -3.72 36.90 2.31
CA VAL A 252 -3.46 36.91 3.76
C VAL A 252 -2.79 35.61 4.19
N LEU A 253 -1.84 35.72 5.13
CA LEU A 253 -1.26 34.57 5.84
C LEU A 253 -1.82 34.51 7.27
N ASP A 254 -2.38 33.35 7.65
CA ASP A 254 -2.84 33.05 9.01
C ASP A 254 -2.15 31.76 9.48
N LEU A 255 -1.02 31.92 10.16
CA LEU A 255 -0.10 30.83 10.46
C LEU A 255 -0.09 30.51 11.97
N ASP A 256 -0.20 29.22 12.29
CA ASP A 256 0.07 28.71 13.63
C ASP A 256 1.58 28.55 13.83
N GLU A 257 2.21 29.52 14.48
CA GLU A 257 3.66 29.52 14.75
C GLU A 257 4.10 28.44 15.76
N THR A 258 3.15 27.68 16.35
CA THR A 258 3.45 26.58 17.29
C THR A 258 3.68 25.23 16.61
N LEU A 259 3.50 25.15 15.29
CA LEU A 259 3.65 23.90 14.54
C LEU A 259 5.09 23.39 14.57
N PRO A 260 5.29 22.10 14.91
CA PRO A 260 6.62 21.48 14.85
C PRO A 260 7.06 21.22 13.41
N GLU A 261 8.33 20.89 13.24
CA GLU A 261 8.80 20.28 11.99
C GLU A 261 8.20 18.88 11.85
N ILE A 262 7.63 18.59 10.67
CA ILE A 262 7.02 17.30 10.34
C ILE A 262 7.63 16.73 9.05
N LEU A 263 7.44 15.43 8.83
CA LEU A 263 7.98 14.73 7.68
C LEU A 263 7.03 14.89 6.47
N LEU A 264 7.39 15.76 5.53
CA LEU A 264 6.62 16.07 4.32
C LEU A 264 7.51 16.06 3.08
N ASP A 265 6.90 15.88 1.92
CA ASP A 265 7.49 16.25 0.64
C ASP A 265 7.18 17.75 0.34
N PRO A 266 8.13 18.67 0.55
CA PRO A 266 7.86 20.09 0.47
C PRO A 266 7.46 20.56 -0.92
N GLU A 267 8.02 19.95 -1.99
CA GLU A 267 7.66 20.30 -3.36
C GLU A 267 6.25 19.81 -3.73
N GLY A 268 5.87 18.59 -3.27
CA GLY A 268 4.52 18.07 -3.47
C GLY A 268 3.48 18.94 -2.79
N ILE A 269 3.69 19.28 -1.51
CA ILE A 269 2.77 20.15 -0.77
C ILE A 269 2.73 21.57 -1.34
N HIS A 270 3.88 22.12 -1.76
CA HIS A 270 3.91 23.41 -2.46
C HIS A 270 3.06 23.39 -3.73
N CYS A 271 3.15 22.31 -4.53
CA CYS A 271 2.32 22.12 -5.73
C CYS A 271 0.82 22.08 -5.39
N CYS A 272 0.43 21.36 -4.33
CA CYS A 272 -0.96 21.30 -3.86
C CYS A 272 -1.48 22.70 -3.49
N LEU A 273 -0.74 23.42 -2.68
CA LEU A 273 -1.13 24.76 -2.23
C LEU A 273 -1.18 25.76 -3.38
N LEU A 274 -0.25 25.69 -4.32
CA LEU A 274 -0.25 26.53 -5.53
C LEU A 274 -1.51 26.30 -6.37
N ASN A 275 -1.91 25.04 -6.57
CA ASN A 275 -3.14 24.69 -7.27
C ASN A 275 -4.38 25.26 -6.57
N LEU A 276 -4.44 25.15 -5.24
CA LEU A 276 -5.57 25.65 -4.46
C LEU A 276 -5.65 27.18 -4.47
N VAL A 277 -4.51 27.88 -4.28
CA VAL A 277 -4.46 29.36 -4.30
C VAL A 277 -4.78 29.90 -5.69
N SER A 278 -4.26 29.28 -6.76
CA SER A 278 -4.62 29.64 -8.14
C SER A 278 -6.12 29.47 -8.42
N ASN A 279 -6.72 28.39 -7.91
CA ASN A 279 -8.16 28.19 -8.01
C ASN A 279 -8.97 29.24 -7.24
N ALA A 280 -8.50 29.62 -6.05
CA ALA A 280 -9.08 30.68 -5.22
C ALA A 280 -9.03 32.04 -5.93
N PHE A 281 -7.89 32.37 -6.57
CA PHE A 281 -7.76 33.61 -7.36
C PHE A 281 -8.76 33.65 -8.50
N ASP A 282 -8.86 32.57 -9.28
CA ASP A 282 -9.84 32.48 -10.37
C ASP A 282 -11.28 32.65 -9.85
N ALA A 283 -11.63 32.00 -8.72
CA ALA A 283 -12.95 32.11 -8.11
C ALA A 283 -13.27 33.55 -7.67
N CYS A 284 -12.26 34.29 -7.17
CA CYS A 284 -12.43 35.71 -6.82
C CYS A 284 -12.52 36.62 -8.05
N MET A 285 -11.94 36.24 -9.19
CA MET A 285 -12.03 37.02 -10.42
C MET A 285 -13.36 36.84 -11.16
N ASP A 286 -14.00 35.67 -11.02
CA ASP A 286 -15.29 35.38 -11.68
C ASP A 286 -16.49 36.02 -10.97
N VAL A 287 -16.28 36.75 -9.88
CA VAL A 287 -17.35 37.45 -9.16
C VAL A 287 -17.62 38.83 -9.78
N GLU A 288 -18.60 38.89 -10.68
CA GLU A 288 -19.02 40.19 -11.28
C GLU A 288 -19.86 41.07 -10.33
N HIS A 289 -20.38 40.56 -9.22
CA HIS A 289 -21.46 41.22 -8.47
C HIS A 289 -21.37 41.22 -6.93
N ALA A 290 -20.30 40.73 -6.32
CA ALA A 290 -20.17 40.80 -4.87
C ALA A 290 -19.34 42.04 -4.50
N GLY A 291 -19.98 43.10 -4.02
CA GLY A 291 -19.34 44.33 -3.53
C GLY A 291 -18.51 44.17 -2.25
N GLY A 292 -17.99 42.96 -1.99
CA GLY A 292 -17.10 42.64 -0.89
C GLY A 292 -15.63 42.63 -1.31
N PRO A 293 -14.68 42.68 -0.34
CA PRO A 293 -13.27 42.58 -0.61
C PRO A 293 -12.95 41.19 -1.17
N LYS A 294 -12.18 41.16 -2.28
CA LYS A 294 -11.62 39.92 -2.81
C LYS A 294 -10.49 39.49 -1.91
N GLU A 295 -10.68 38.39 -1.17
CA GLU A 295 -9.72 37.91 -0.19
C GLU A 295 -9.41 36.43 -0.40
N VAL A 296 -8.13 36.08 -0.25
CA VAL A 296 -7.66 34.71 -0.20
C VAL A 296 -6.76 34.54 1.01
N VAL A 297 -7.10 33.60 1.88
CA VAL A 297 -6.34 33.31 3.12
C VAL A 297 -5.64 31.98 2.98
N ILE A 298 -4.32 31.96 3.20
CA ILE A 298 -3.52 30.74 3.37
C ILE A 298 -3.35 30.53 4.88
N ARG A 299 -3.93 29.45 5.41
CA ARG A 299 -3.92 29.13 6.83
C ARG A 299 -3.11 27.88 7.09
N THR A 300 -2.40 27.86 8.22
CA THR A 300 -1.85 26.65 8.81
C THR A 300 -2.39 26.49 10.23
N ALA A 301 -2.73 25.24 10.61
CA ALA A 301 -3.20 24.92 11.95
C ALA A 301 -2.74 23.51 12.32
N ARG A 302 -2.76 23.20 13.61
CA ARG A 302 -2.51 21.85 14.09
C ARG A 302 -3.73 20.96 13.80
N ALA A 303 -3.54 19.81 13.18
CA ALA A 303 -4.62 18.85 12.94
C ALA A 303 -5.03 18.14 14.25
N GLU A 304 -6.29 17.71 14.36
CA GLU A 304 -6.86 17.09 15.59
C GLU A 304 -6.12 15.82 16.03
N GLU A 305 -5.65 15.02 15.06
CA GLU A 305 -4.92 13.75 15.30
C GLU A 305 -3.40 13.93 15.33
N GLY A 306 -2.90 15.17 15.38
CA GLY A 306 -1.49 15.50 15.18
C GLY A 306 -1.16 15.82 13.73
N GLY A 307 0.01 16.44 13.48
CA GLY A 307 0.39 16.88 12.14
C GLY A 307 -0.09 18.29 11.80
N VAL A 308 -0.38 18.57 10.52
CA VAL A 308 -0.75 19.90 10.03
C VAL A 308 -2.02 19.89 9.20
N GLU A 309 -2.83 20.94 9.34
CA GLU A 309 -3.89 21.31 8.41
C GLU A 309 -3.46 22.56 7.64
N TYR A 310 -3.44 22.47 6.31
CA TYR A 310 -3.33 23.61 5.42
C TYR A 310 -4.70 24.00 4.92
N GLY A 311 -5.12 25.25 5.15
CA GLY A 311 -6.38 25.80 4.66
C GLY A 311 -6.11 26.85 3.57
N VAL A 312 -6.88 26.77 2.47
CA VAL A 312 -7.00 27.86 1.49
C VAL A 312 -8.46 28.28 1.46
N ILE A 313 -8.71 29.54 1.81
CA ILE A 313 -10.06 30.09 1.97
C ILE A 313 -10.17 31.28 1.01
N ASP A 314 -11.21 31.30 0.19
CA ASP A 314 -11.49 32.43 -0.72
C ASP A 314 -12.88 33.02 -0.49
N SER A 315 -13.03 34.28 -0.84
CA SER A 315 -14.29 35.02 -0.88
C SER A 315 -14.92 35.03 -2.28
N GLY A 316 -14.63 34.00 -3.10
CA GLY A 316 -15.05 33.90 -4.48
C GLY A 316 -16.51 33.49 -4.68
N CYS A 317 -16.84 33.06 -5.90
CA CYS A 317 -18.20 32.71 -6.28
C CYS A 317 -18.78 31.47 -5.59
N GLY A 318 -17.95 30.66 -4.92
CA GLY A 318 -18.36 29.41 -4.30
C GLY A 318 -18.89 28.38 -5.30
N MET A 319 -19.41 27.27 -4.76
CA MET A 319 -19.86 26.13 -5.57
C MET A 319 -21.18 25.59 -5.05
N ASP A 320 -22.03 25.07 -5.96
CA ASP A 320 -23.18 24.27 -5.61
C ASP A 320 -22.81 22.80 -5.36
N GLU A 321 -23.75 22.00 -4.83
CA GLU A 321 -23.52 20.58 -4.50
C GLU A 321 -23.13 19.74 -5.73
N ASP A 322 -23.78 20.02 -6.88
CA ASP A 322 -23.50 19.28 -8.13
C ASP A 322 -22.07 19.47 -8.62
N VAL A 323 -21.47 20.62 -8.34
CA VAL A 323 -20.07 20.94 -8.64
C VAL A 323 -19.14 20.26 -7.63
N LYS A 324 -19.48 20.33 -6.32
CA LYS A 324 -18.68 19.69 -5.26
C LYS A 324 -18.51 18.19 -5.47
N ASP A 325 -19.56 17.48 -5.83
CA ASP A 325 -19.55 16.04 -6.11
C ASP A 325 -18.64 15.62 -7.28
N LYS A 326 -18.28 16.57 -8.14
CA LYS A 326 -17.49 16.33 -9.35
C LYS A 326 -16.08 16.89 -9.26
N LEU A 327 -15.73 17.62 -8.20
CA LEU A 327 -14.46 18.39 -8.09
C LEU A 327 -13.18 17.57 -8.31
N PHE A 328 -13.17 16.34 -7.82
CA PHE A 328 -12.01 15.45 -7.90
C PHE A 328 -12.07 14.49 -9.09
N ARG A 329 -13.09 14.64 -9.96
CA ARG A 329 -13.14 13.84 -11.20
C ARG A 329 -12.16 14.39 -12.21
N SER A 330 -11.49 13.49 -12.90
CA SER A 330 -10.50 13.83 -13.94
C SER A 330 -11.10 14.77 -14.99
N PHE A 331 -10.41 15.87 -15.27
CA PHE A 331 -10.76 16.85 -16.30
C PHE A 331 -12.09 17.62 -16.07
N PHE A 332 -12.62 17.56 -14.86
CA PHE A 332 -13.76 18.39 -14.50
C PHE A 332 -13.30 19.82 -14.23
N SER A 333 -13.88 20.77 -14.91
CA SER A 333 -13.61 22.20 -14.72
C SER A 333 -14.85 23.01 -15.05
N THR A 334 -15.21 23.93 -14.16
CA THR A 334 -16.26 24.95 -14.39
C THR A 334 -15.71 26.17 -15.15
N LYS A 335 -14.38 26.30 -15.29
CA LYS A 335 -13.70 27.43 -15.92
C LYS A 335 -13.74 27.37 -17.47
N GLY A 336 -14.53 26.47 -18.03
CA GLY A 336 -14.67 26.28 -19.47
C GLY A 336 -13.30 26.00 -20.12
N THR A 337 -12.91 26.89 -21.05
CA THR A 337 -11.66 26.73 -21.79
C THR A 337 -10.39 27.12 -21.00
N ARG A 338 -10.49 27.67 -19.79
CA ARG A 338 -9.33 28.14 -19.00
C ARG A 338 -8.81 27.08 -18.01
N GLY A 339 -9.60 26.06 -17.67
CA GLY A 339 -9.20 25.04 -16.71
C GLY A 339 -8.87 23.68 -17.34
N THR A 340 -7.75 23.04 -16.95
CA THR A 340 -7.38 21.68 -17.38
C THR A 340 -8.18 20.59 -16.67
N GLY A 341 -8.72 20.88 -15.48
CA GLY A 341 -9.41 19.92 -14.63
C GLY A 341 -8.51 18.84 -14.03
N LEU A 342 -7.20 19.02 -14.06
CA LEU A 342 -6.21 18.07 -13.51
C LEU A 342 -5.66 18.50 -12.14
N GLY A 343 -5.64 19.81 -11.85
CA GLY A 343 -5.00 20.34 -10.65
C GLY A 343 -5.53 19.73 -9.34
N LEU A 344 -6.84 19.68 -9.13
CA LEU A 344 -7.43 19.11 -7.91
C LEU A 344 -7.22 17.58 -7.80
N MET A 345 -7.20 16.88 -8.92
CA MET A 345 -6.90 15.44 -8.93
C MET A 345 -5.45 15.18 -8.56
N ILE A 346 -4.50 15.98 -9.07
CA ILE A 346 -3.08 15.91 -8.68
C ILE A 346 -2.92 16.24 -7.21
N THR A 347 -3.61 17.27 -6.71
CA THR A 347 -3.64 17.63 -5.29
C THR A 347 -4.14 16.46 -4.44
N GLN A 348 -5.25 15.85 -4.80
CA GLN A 348 -5.79 14.68 -4.07
C GLN A 348 -4.81 13.51 -4.07
N LYS A 349 -4.17 13.20 -5.21
CA LYS A 349 -3.17 12.15 -5.30
C LYS A 349 -1.99 12.39 -4.35
N ILE A 350 -1.41 13.59 -4.37
CA ILE A 350 -0.27 13.94 -3.50
C ILE A 350 -0.67 13.87 -2.02
N VAL A 351 -1.87 14.34 -1.66
CA VAL A 351 -2.39 14.27 -0.29
C VAL A 351 -2.56 12.84 0.17
N LEU A 352 -3.12 11.95 -0.68
CA LEU A 352 -3.26 10.52 -0.38
C LEU A 352 -1.89 9.81 -0.27
N GLU A 353 -0.91 10.15 -1.09
CA GLU A 353 0.47 9.65 -0.98
C GLU A 353 1.10 10.00 0.37
N HIS A 354 0.69 11.11 1.00
CA HIS A 354 1.09 11.50 2.35
C HIS A 354 0.22 10.87 3.46
N GLY A 355 -0.72 9.96 3.12
CA GLY A 355 -1.65 9.38 4.10
C GLY A 355 -2.64 10.41 4.67
N GLY A 356 -2.84 11.53 3.96
CA GLY A 356 -3.72 12.61 4.37
C GLY A 356 -5.10 12.58 3.73
N ASP A 357 -5.90 13.57 4.06
CA ASP A 357 -7.21 13.82 3.43
C ASP A 357 -7.37 15.28 2.99
N ILE A 358 -8.25 15.52 2.02
CA ILE A 358 -8.63 16.85 1.55
C ILE A 358 -10.14 17.03 1.68
N LYS A 359 -10.54 18.11 2.36
CA LYS A 359 -11.95 18.50 2.55
C LYS A 359 -12.25 19.80 1.84
N VAL A 360 -13.49 19.93 1.40
CA VAL A 360 -14.01 21.15 0.77
C VAL A 360 -15.30 21.57 1.43
N GLU A 361 -15.37 22.84 1.81
CA GLU A 361 -16.55 23.52 2.30
C GLU A 361 -16.81 24.69 1.35
N SER A 362 -17.97 24.74 0.72
CA SER A 362 -18.31 25.80 -0.23
C SER A 362 -19.81 25.97 -0.32
N GLU A 363 -20.23 27.23 -0.45
CA GLU A 363 -21.59 27.59 -0.71
C GLU A 363 -21.59 28.68 -1.81
N LYS A 364 -22.52 28.57 -2.74
CA LYS A 364 -22.63 29.50 -3.87
C LYS A 364 -22.82 30.93 -3.40
N GLY A 365 -21.89 31.81 -3.77
CA GLY A 365 -21.89 33.22 -3.38
C GLY A 365 -21.18 33.52 -2.05
N SER A 366 -20.71 32.50 -1.30
CA SER A 366 -20.08 32.65 0.02
C SER A 366 -18.59 32.31 0.02
N GLY A 367 -18.04 31.88 -1.13
CA GLY A 367 -16.65 31.45 -1.25
C GLY A 367 -16.42 29.97 -1.01
N THR A 368 -15.13 29.59 -0.89
CA THR A 368 -14.73 28.21 -0.71
C THR A 368 -13.60 28.08 0.30
N ARG A 369 -13.62 27.01 1.09
CA ARG A 369 -12.52 26.56 1.95
C ARG A 369 -12.08 25.16 1.53
N PHE A 370 -10.84 25.04 1.12
CA PHE A 370 -10.16 23.76 1.02
C PHE A 370 -9.27 23.53 2.24
N ALA A 371 -9.31 22.33 2.82
CA ALA A 371 -8.47 21.95 3.95
C ALA A 371 -7.76 20.64 3.63
N ILE A 372 -6.42 20.67 3.59
CA ILE A 372 -5.54 19.50 3.46
C ILE A 372 -5.04 19.13 4.86
N ARG A 373 -5.30 17.90 5.29
CA ARG A 373 -4.82 17.36 6.56
C ARG A 373 -3.77 16.30 6.32
N LEU A 374 -2.63 16.47 6.99
CA LEU A 374 -1.48 15.58 6.88
C LEU A 374 -1.05 15.14 8.27
N ALA A 375 -0.81 13.84 8.44
CA ALA A 375 -0.32 13.27 9.69
C ALA A 375 1.14 13.68 9.95
N GLU A 376 1.57 13.63 11.21
CA GLU A 376 2.97 13.91 11.61
C GLU A 376 3.96 12.93 10.99
N HIS A 377 3.52 11.69 10.80
CA HIS A 377 4.26 10.64 10.09
C HIS A 377 3.38 10.08 8.97
N PRO A 378 3.80 10.13 7.71
CA PRO A 378 3.10 9.43 6.64
C PRO A 378 3.05 7.95 7.00
N GLY A 379 1.84 7.40 7.06
CA GLY A 379 1.65 5.98 7.34
C GLY A 379 2.43 5.14 6.32
N THR A 380 3.18 4.17 6.81
CA THR A 380 3.74 3.12 5.97
C THR A 380 2.56 2.32 5.41
N ILE A 381 2.23 2.53 4.14
CA ILE A 381 1.27 1.70 3.40
C ILE A 381 1.94 0.38 3.04
#